data_f0e072f3f3ed1bf6264028913c743ce8
#
_entry.id   f0e072f3f3ed1bf6264028913c743ce8
#
_cell.length_a   1.000
_cell.length_b   1.000
_cell.length_c   1.000
_cell.angle_alpha   90.00
_cell.angle_beta   90.00
_cell.angle_gamma   90.00
#
_symmetry.space_group_name_H-M   'P 1'
#
loop_
_entity.id
_entity.type
_entity.pdbx_description
1 polymer ?
#
loop_
_entity_poly.entity_id
_entity_poly.type
_entity_poly.pdbx_seq_one_letter_code
_entity_poly.pdbx_strand_id
1 'polypeptide(L)'
;MQVKIKEIANIQFGYYGQPSKNGTIPYFQAKHFNEFGQYIGENDTFLEEDPKSVANLLQDGDVLFVAKGFRFFATLYKEDFGNAIASSIFFVLRPDKTRIIPAYLVSVLNLPKNLLHFQQSGAGSTIPSIRKNELADFTFNLVSLEQQQKVVALQELYFKDIQITDALIREKQKLFQTTISKIIK
;
A
#
# COMPACT_ATOMS: atom_id res chain seq x y z
N MET A 1 18.90 0.38 -15.81
CA MET A 1 18.87 -1.06 -16.20
C MET A 1 17.44 -1.56 -16.08
N GLN A 2 16.92 -2.29 -17.07
CA GLN A 2 15.61 -2.92 -16.96
C GLN A 2 15.70 -4.18 -16.08
N VAL A 3 14.75 -4.34 -15.18
CA VAL A 3 14.64 -5.49 -14.26
C VAL A 3 13.20 -5.94 -14.13
N LYS A 4 12.99 -7.24 -13.87
CA LYS A 4 11.70 -7.79 -13.49
C LYS A 4 11.53 -7.78 -11.97
N ILE A 5 10.31 -7.67 -11.48
CA ILE A 5 10.05 -7.71 -10.03
C ILE A 5 10.63 -8.98 -9.38
N LYS A 6 10.45 -10.14 -10.02
CA LYS A 6 10.98 -11.42 -9.51
C LYS A 6 12.50 -11.46 -9.34
N GLU A 7 13.26 -10.56 -9.98
CA GLU A 7 14.71 -10.48 -9.88
C GLU A 7 15.19 -9.68 -8.66
N ILE A 8 14.27 -8.93 -8.04
CA ILE A 8 14.59 -7.99 -6.97
C ILE A 8 13.69 -8.13 -5.73
N ALA A 9 12.66 -8.96 -5.80
CA ALA A 9 11.76 -9.21 -4.68
C ALA A 9 11.24 -10.65 -4.70
N ASN A 10 11.10 -11.24 -3.52
CA ASN A 10 10.31 -12.46 -3.35
C ASN A 10 8.83 -12.07 -3.28
N ILE A 11 7.97 -12.81 -3.98
CA ILE A 11 6.53 -12.56 -4.03
C ILE A 11 5.79 -13.70 -3.35
N GLN A 12 4.99 -13.36 -2.35
CA GLN A 12 4.13 -14.30 -1.62
C GLN A 12 2.67 -13.90 -1.80
N PHE A 13 1.77 -14.85 -1.64
CA PHE A 13 0.33 -14.54 -1.51
C PHE A 13 0.07 -14.02 -0.11
N GLY A 14 -0.83 -13.03 0.00
CA GLY A 14 -1.40 -12.69 1.29
C GLY A 14 -2.19 -13.87 1.87
N TYR A 15 -2.33 -13.88 3.16
CA TYR A 15 -2.94 -14.98 3.91
C TYR A 15 -4.46 -15.01 3.74
N TYR A 16 -5.02 -16.20 3.54
CA TYR A 16 -6.46 -16.42 3.57
C TYR A 16 -6.87 -16.83 4.99
N GLY A 17 -7.33 -15.86 5.77
CA GLY A 17 -7.83 -16.06 7.12
C GLY A 17 -9.29 -15.67 7.27
N GLN A 18 -9.97 -16.24 8.25
CA GLN A 18 -11.32 -15.82 8.63
C GLN A 18 -11.21 -14.85 9.81
N PRO A 19 -11.73 -13.61 9.66
CA PRO A 19 -11.74 -12.65 10.75
C PRO A 19 -12.48 -13.18 11.98
N SER A 20 -11.94 -12.91 13.17
CA SER A 20 -12.51 -13.29 14.47
C SER A 20 -12.70 -12.07 15.34
N LYS A 21 -13.80 -12.06 16.13
CA LYS A 21 -14.03 -11.04 17.16
C LYS A 21 -13.02 -11.13 18.31
N ASN A 22 -12.43 -12.30 18.51
CA ASN A 22 -11.39 -12.55 19.52
C ASN A 22 -9.98 -12.39 18.95
N GLY A 23 -9.87 -12.00 17.68
CA GLY A 23 -8.60 -11.81 17.01
C GLY A 23 -7.79 -10.66 17.62
N THR A 24 -6.49 -10.84 17.65
CA THR A 24 -5.53 -9.85 18.18
C THR A 24 -4.59 -9.32 17.12
N ILE A 25 -4.40 -10.06 16.02
CA ILE A 25 -3.50 -9.67 14.93
C ILE A 25 -4.28 -8.90 13.86
N PRO A 26 -3.98 -7.61 13.60
CA PRO A 26 -4.57 -6.82 12.52
C PRO A 26 -4.48 -7.54 11.17
N TYR A 27 -5.62 -7.64 10.47
CA TYR A 27 -5.75 -8.28 9.17
C TYR A 27 -5.99 -7.24 8.09
N PHE A 28 -4.93 -6.82 7.42
CA PHE A 28 -4.98 -5.75 6.45
C PHE A 28 -5.78 -6.12 5.20
N GLN A 29 -6.72 -5.26 4.88
CA GLN A 29 -7.56 -5.30 3.68
C GLN A 29 -7.42 -3.98 2.92
N ALA A 30 -7.86 -3.90 1.67
CA ALA A 30 -7.74 -2.67 0.87
C ALA A 30 -8.43 -1.45 1.50
N LYS A 31 -9.48 -1.67 2.30
CA LYS A 31 -10.21 -0.60 3.00
C LYS A 31 -9.40 0.14 4.06
N HIS A 32 -8.33 -0.48 4.58
CA HIS A 32 -7.45 0.13 5.59
C HIS A 32 -6.44 1.11 4.98
N PHE A 33 -6.52 1.35 3.67
CA PHE A 33 -5.63 2.25 2.94
C PHE A 33 -6.44 3.26 2.13
N ASN A 34 -6.00 4.52 2.15
CA ASN A 34 -6.63 5.59 1.37
C ASN A 34 -6.39 5.42 -0.14
N GLU A 35 -6.85 6.36 -0.93
CA GLU A 35 -6.71 6.37 -2.40
C GLU A 35 -5.25 6.40 -2.89
N PHE A 36 -4.33 6.88 -2.05
CA PHE A 36 -2.89 6.92 -2.31
C PHE A 36 -2.14 5.68 -1.81
N GLY A 37 -2.85 4.69 -1.27
CA GLY A 37 -2.25 3.50 -0.67
C GLY A 37 -1.60 3.75 0.69
N GLN A 38 -1.93 4.86 1.37
CA GLN A 38 -1.43 5.13 2.72
C GLN A 38 -2.34 4.47 3.77
N TYR A 39 -1.74 3.88 4.77
CA TYR A 39 -2.46 3.31 5.90
C TYR A 39 -3.19 4.40 6.69
N ILE A 40 -4.50 4.18 6.97
CA ILE A 40 -5.36 5.18 7.63
C ILE A 40 -5.36 5.08 9.16
N GLY A 41 -4.60 4.14 9.74
CA GLY A 41 -4.46 4.01 11.19
C GLY A 41 -5.60 3.29 11.90
N GLU A 42 -6.64 2.82 11.18
CA GLU A 42 -7.80 2.15 11.75
C GLU A 42 -7.81 0.67 11.34
N ASN A 43 -7.91 -0.22 12.33
CA ASN A 43 -8.09 -1.65 12.11
C ASN A 43 -9.42 -2.08 12.71
N ASP A 44 -10.27 -2.67 11.90
CA ASP A 44 -11.58 -3.21 12.30
C ASP A 44 -11.68 -4.73 12.05
N THR A 45 -10.59 -5.33 11.60
CA THR A 45 -10.55 -6.72 11.18
C THR A 45 -9.31 -7.37 11.75
N PHE A 46 -9.50 -8.48 12.49
CA PHE A 46 -8.43 -9.16 13.21
C PHE A 46 -8.48 -10.67 12.98
N LEU A 47 -7.33 -11.32 13.11
CA LEU A 47 -7.19 -12.78 13.12
C LEU A 47 -6.77 -13.25 14.52
N GLU A 48 -7.16 -14.48 14.84
CA GLU A 48 -6.62 -15.16 16.02
C GLU A 48 -5.16 -15.52 15.79
N GLU A 49 -4.41 -15.53 16.87
CA GLU A 49 -3.02 -15.93 16.86
C GLU A 49 -2.92 -17.46 16.88
N ASP A 50 -2.40 -18.02 15.81
CA ASP A 50 -2.09 -19.43 15.66
C ASP A 50 -0.75 -19.59 14.90
N PRO A 51 -0.14 -20.79 14.85
CA PRO A 51 1.12 -21.01 14.15
C PRO A 51 1.10 -20.60 12.68
N LYS A 52 -0.06 -20.67 12.01
CA LYS A 52 -0.19 -20.30 10.59
C LYS A 52 -0.28 -18.80 10.43
N SER A 53 -1.03 -18.11 11.27
CA SER A 53 -1.16 -16.66 11.25
C SER A 53 0.19 -16.02 11.57
N VAL A 54 0.90 -16.50 12.60
CA VAL A 54 2.24 -16.02 12.98
C VAL A 54 3.27 -16.20 11.85
N ALA A 55 3.22 -17.32 11.12
CA ALA A 55 4.11 -17.55 9.97
C ALA A 55 3.88 -16.59 8.79
N ASN A 56 2.76 -15.87 8.77
CA ASN A 56 2.37 -14.92 7.74
C ASN A 56 2.45 -13.45 8.19
N LEU A 57 3.07 -13.18 9.34
CA LEU A 57 3.32 -11.82 9.80
C LEU A 57 4.17 -11.05 8.78
N LEU A 58 3.77 -9.81 8.56
CA LEU A 58 4.50 -8.87 7.73
C LEU A 58 5.82 -8.48 8.39
N GLN A 59 6.81 -8.16 7.57
CA GLN A 59 8.12 -7.69 7.99
C GLN A 59 8.32 -6.25 7.54
N ASP A 60 9.05 -5.48 8.31
CA ASP A 60 9.39 -4.11 7.93
C ASP A 60 10.01 -4.02 6.53
N GLY A 61 9.43 -3.16 5.70
CA GLY A 61 9.81 -3.02 4.30
C GLY A 61 9.12 -3.98 3.34
N ASP A 62 8.20 -4.84 3.79
CA ASP A 62 7.31 -5.55 2.87
C ASP A 62 6.47 -4.57 2.07
N VAL A 63 6.34 -4.81 0.78
CA VAL A 63 5.48 -4.04 -0.11
C VAL A 63 4.22 -4.85 -0.39
N LEU A 64 3.07 -4.31 -0.03
CA LEU A 64 1.77 -4.93 -0.28
C LEU A 64 1.21 -4.39 -1.59
N PHE A 65 0.93 -5.27 -2.55
CA PHE A 65 0.30 -4.92 -3.81
C PHE A 65 -1.10 -5.51 -3.87
N VAL A 66 -2.12 -4.67 -4.02
CA VAL A 66 -3.51 -5.14 -4.21
C VAL A 66 -3.62 -5.83 -5.56
N ALA A 67 -3.86 -7.14 -5.52
CA ALA A 67 -3.91 -7.98 -6.70
C ALA A 67 -5.33 -8.31 -7.16
N LYS A 68 -6.37 -7.98 -6.36
CA LYS A 68 -7.78 -8.28 -6.66
C LYS A 68 -8.67 -7.10 -6.29
N GLY A 69 -9.58 -6.72 -7.17
CA GLY A 69 -10.55 -5.65 -6.94
C GLY A 69 -10.48 -4.57 -8.02
N PHE A 70 -11.29 -3.55 -7.87
CA PHE A 70 -11.41 -2.46 -8.85
C PHE A 70 -10.34 -1.37 -8.71
N ARG A 71 -9.53 -1.43 -7.64
CA ARG A 71 -8.46 -0.48 -7.37
C ARG A 71 -7.18 -1.23 -7.06
N PHE A 72 -6.21 -1.12 -7.95
CA PHE A 72 -4.84 -1.59 -7.72
C PHE A 72 -4.00 -0.48 -7.11
N PHE A 73 -3.18 -0.83 -6.15
CA PHE A 73 -2.16 0.06 -5.57
C PHE A 73 -1.12 -0.76 -4.83
N ALA A 74 0.03 -0.17 -4.60
CA ALA A 74 1.05 -0.69 -3.71
C ALA A 74 1.15 0.17 -2.46
N THR A 75 1.48 -0.44 -1.32
CA THR A 75 1.77 0.26 -0.07
C THR A 75 2.95 -0.35 0.63
N LEU A 76 3.66 0.46 1.42
CA LEU A 76 4.77 0.00 2.25
C LEU A 76 4.25 -0.39 3.62
N TYR A 77 4.56 -1.60 4.06
CA TYR A 77 4.39 -1.96 5.46
C TYR A 77 5.58 -1.44 6.27
N LYS A 78 5.26 -0.81 7.40
CA LYS A 78 6.23 -0.32 8.38
C LYS A 78 5.97 -0.98 9.73
N GLU A 79 7.01 -1.26 10.47
CA GLU A 79 6.93 -1.86 11.80
C GLU A 79 6.08 -1.02 12.77
N ASP A 80 6.07 0.31 12.58
CA ASP A 80 5.24 1.25 13.37
C ASP A 80 3.72 0.97 13.26
N PHE A 81 3.28 0.19 12.27
CA PHE A 81 1.87 -0.23 12.14
C PHE A 81 1.50 -1.36 13.12
N GLY A 82 2.48 -1.88 13.86
CA GLY A 82 2.34 -3.06 14.72
C GLY A 82 2.28 -4.37 13.91
N ASN A 83 2.34 -5.51 14.61
CA ASN A 83 2.22 -6.81 13.95
C ASN A 83 0.93 -6.90 13.13
N ALA A 84 1.03 -7.29 11.87
CA ALA A 84 -0.11 -7.39 10.97
C ALA A 84 0.07 -8.50 9.94
N ILE A 85 -1.04 -8.91 9.33
CA ILE A 85 -1.08 -9.90 8.24
C ILE A 85 -1.83 -9.28 7.07
N ALA A 86 -1.29 -9.41 5.86
CA ALA A 86 -1.99 -8.99 4.64
C ALA A 86 -2.99 -10.05 4.19
N SER A 87 -4.22 -9.65 3.86
CA SER A 87 -5.25 -10.55 3.35
C SER A 87 -4.92 -11.07 1.94
N SER A 88 -5.61 -12.11 1.52
CA SER A 88 -5.43 -12.77 0.22
C SER A 88 -5.72 -11.91 -1.01
N ILE A 89 -6.18 -10.68 -0.83
CA ILE A 89 -6.30 -9.71 -1.92
C ILE A 89 -4.95 -9.09 -2.29
N PHE A 90 -3.96 -9.21 -1.42
CA PHE A 90 -2.61 -8.69 -1.65
C PHE A 90 -1.66 -9.78 -2.15
N PHE A 91 -0.68 -9.35 -2.94
CA PHE A 91 0.63 -9.96 -2.95
C PHE A 91 1.53 -9.22 -1.96
N VAL A 92 2.33 -9.98 -1.21
CA VAL A 92 3.38 -9.47 -0.34
C VAL A 92 4.70 -9.62 -1.08
N LEU A 93 5.31 -8.48 -1.42
CA LEU A 93 6.62 -8.45 -2.06
C LEU A 93 7.66 -8.14 -0.97
N ARG A 94 8.66 -9.00 -0.84
CA ARG A 94 9.80 -8.80 0.06
C ARG A 94 11.03 -8.44 -0.75
N PRO A 95 11.34 -7.12 -0.87
CA PRO A 95 12.43 -6.63 -1.72
C PRO A 95 13.81 -7.01 -1.18
N ASP A 96 14.75 -7.23 -2.09
CA ASP A 96 16.18 -7.25 -1.77
C ASP A 96 16.64 -5.80 -1.50
N LYS A 97 16.72 -5.46 -0.22
CA LYS A 97 17.08 -4.11 0.26
C LYS A 97 18.49 -3.66 -0.18
N THR A 98 19.34 -4.58 -0.66
CA THR A 98 20.68 -4.25 -1.20
C THR A 98 20.59 -3.66 -2.61
N ARG A 99 19.49 -3.89 -3.33
CA ARG A 99 19.30 -3.52 -4.72
C ARG A 99 18.20 -2.47 -4.91
N ILE A 100 17.17 -2.52 -4.07
CA ILE A 100 16.00 -1.64 -4.20
C ILE A 100 15.50 -1.17 -2.83
N ILE A 101 15.21 0.12 -2.73
CA ILE A 101 14.54 0.72 -1.57
C ILE A 101 13.05 0.35 -1.65
N PRO A 102 12.46 -0.30 -0.61
CA PRO A 102 11.05 -0.71 -0.65
C PRO A 102 10.07 0.42 -0.98
N ALA A 103 10.26 1.61 -0.41
CA ALA A 103 9.43 2.79 -0.72
C ALA A 103 9.54 3.22 -2.19
N TYR A 104 10.73 3.07 -2.82
CA TYR A 104 10.89 3.33 -4.25
C TYR A 104 10.10 2.31 -5.09
N LEU A 105 10.08 1.03 -4.72
CA LEU A 105 9.26 0.02 -5.41
C LEU A 105 7.78 0.40 -5.34
N VAL A 106 7.29 0.86 -4.18
CA VAL A 106 5.92 1.40 -4.05
C VAL A 106 5.68 2.56 -5.01
N SER A 107 6.62 3.51 -5.10
CA SER A 107 6.51 4.63 -6.04
C SER A 107 6.40 4.16 -7.48
N VAL A 108 7.24 3.20 -7.88
CA VAL A 108 7.22 2.63 -9.25
C VAL A 108 5.89 1.95 -9.54
N LEU A 109 5.40 1.10 -8.63
CA LEU A 109 4.15 0.36 -8.84
C LEU A 109 2.93 1.30 -8.91
N ASN A 110 2.95 2.41 -8.17
CA ASN A 110 1.86 3.40 -8.12
C ASN A 110 1.93 4.45 -9.24
N LEU A 111 2.93 4.40 -10.14
CA LEU A 111 2.90 5.31 -11.31
C LEU A 111 1.62 5.08 -12.12
N PRO A 112 0.91 6.15 -12.54
CA PRO A 112 -0.36 6.02 -13.27
C PRO A 112 -0.29 5.10 -14.49
N LYS A 113 0.80 5.16 -15.26
CA LYS A 113 1.03 4.28 -16.42
C LYS A 113 1.12 2.80 -16.03
N ASN A 114 1.70 2.50 -14.86
CA ASN A 114 1.89 1.14 -14.38
C ASN A 114 0.58 0.60 -13.78
N LEU A 115 -0.17 1.42 -13.06
CA LEU A 115 -1.52 1.07 -12.59
C LEU A 115 -2.46 0.79 -13.76
N LEU A 116 -2.40 1.60 -14.82
CA LEU A 116 -3.18 1.37 -16.05
C LEU A 116 -2.81 0.03 -16.70
N HIS A 117 -1.52 -0.30 -16.78
CA HIS A 117 -1.04 -1.60 -17.29
C HIS A 117 -1.65 -2.77 -16.48
N PHE A 118 -1.63 -2.69 -15.14
CA PHE A 118 -2.21 -3.71 -14.29
C PHE A 118 -3.73 -3.80 -14.44
N GLN A 119 -4.43 -2.68 -14.58
CA GLN A 119 -5.87 -2.66 -14.83
C GLN A 119 -6.23 -3.35 -16.15
N GLN A 120 -5.46 -3.11 -17.21
CA GLN A 120 -5.66 -3.75 -18.51
C GLN A 120 -5.37 -5.25 -18.47
N SER A 121 -4.30 -5.66 -17.79
CA SER A 121 -3.94 -7.09 -17.61
C SER A 121 -4.99 -7.84 -16.78
N GLY A 122 -5.58 -7.19 -15.78
CA GLY A 122 -6.63 -7.76 -14.93
C GLY A 122 -8.03 -7.79 -15.57
N ALA A 123 -8.21 -7.18 -16.75
CA ALA A 123 -9.49 -7.13 -17.43
C ALA A 123 -9.83 -8.50 -18.04
N GLY A 124 -11.02 -9.01 -17.78
CA GLY A 124 -11.51 -10.30 -18.32
C GLY A 124 -12.24 -11.18 -17.32
N SER A 125 -12.27 -10.77 -16.05
CA SER A 125 -13.09 -11.40 -15.02
C SER A 125 -14.07 -10.40 -14.42
N THR A 126 -15.15 -10.90 -13.78
CA THR A 126 -16.14 -10.07 -13.08
C THR A 126 -15.49 -9.19 -12.02
N ILE A 127 -14.41 -9.66 -11.38
CA ILE A 127 -13.58 -8.89 -10.46
C ILE A 127 -12.17 -8.89 -11.05
N PRO A 128 -11.64 -7.72 -11.46
CA PRO A 128 -10.27 -7.62 -11.98
C PRO A 128 -9.26 -8.23 -11.02
N SER A 129 -8.33 -9.01 -11.57
CA SER A 129 -7.29 -9.63 -10.74
C SER A 129 -5.99 -9.80 -11.53
N ILE A 130 -4.87 -9.54 -10.88
CA ILE A 130 -3.53 -9.74 -11.41
C ILE A 130 -3.02 -11.09 -10.95
N ARG A 131 -2.44 -11.87 -11.87
CA ARG A 131 -1.80 -13.13 -11.54
C ARG A 131 -0.39 -12.89 -10.99
N LYS A 132 0.08 -13.79 -10.12
CA LYS A 132 1.42 -13.69 -9.55
C LYS A 132 2.51 -13.57 -10.61
N ASN A 133 2.41 -14.34 -11.70
CA ASN A 133 3.38 -14.29 -12.80
C ASN A 133 3.34 -12.96 -13.57
N GLU A 134 2.17 -12.35 -13.72
CA GLU A 134 2.04 -11.03 -14.39
C GLU A 134 2.76 -9.95 -13.57
N LEU A 135 2.58 -9.95 -12.25
CA LEU A 135 3.33 -9.06 -11.38
C LEU A 135 4.82 -9.40 -11.35
N ALA A 136 5.17 -10.69 -11.29
CA ALA A 136 6.55 -11.15 -11.23
C ALA A 136 7.36 -10.77 -12.50
N ASP A 137 6.72 -10.82 -13.66
CA ASP A 137 7.32 -10.50 -14.97
C ASP A 137 7.22 -9.01 -15.32
N PHE A 138 6.53 -8.21 -14.51
CA PHE A 138 6.46 -6.78 -14.73
C PHE A 138 7.86 -6.17 -14.72
N THR A 139 8.16 -5.40 -15.77
CA THR A 139 9.49 -4.85 -16.04
C THR A 139 9.50 -3.34 -15.86
N PHE A 140 10.51 -2.82 -15.19
CA PHE A 140 10.71 -1.38 -15.03
C PHE A 140 12.20 -1.01 -15.03
N ASN A 141 12.50 0.27 -15.15
CA ASN A 141 13.87 0.77 -15.07
C ASN A 141 14.31 0.90 -13.60
N LEU A 142 15.27 0.08 -13.18
CA LEU A 142 15.93 0.22 -11.89
C LEU A 142 17.04 1.26 -12.01
N VAL A 143 16.93 2.34 -11.24
CA VAL A 143 17.92 3.40 -11.14
C VAL A 143 18.88 3.14 -9.98
N SER A 144 19.94 3.95 -9.84
CA SER A 144 20.89 3.83 -8.73
C SER A 144 20.20 4.07 -7.38
N LEU A 145 20.74 3.51 -6.29
CA LEU A 145 20.19 3.70 -4.95
C LEU A 145 20.10 5.20 -4.57
N GLU A 146 21.07 6.02 -5.01
CA GLU A 146 21.02 7.46 -4.80
C GLU A 146 19.82 8.12 -5.49
N GLN A 147 19.52 7.70 -6.74
CA GLN A 147 18.34 8.21 -7.45
C GLN A 147 17.06 7.69 -6.83
N GLN A 148 17.02 6.43 -6.33
CA GLN A 148 15.89 5.89 -5.60
C GLN A 148 15.59 6.70 -4.33
N GLN A 149 16.64 7.07 -3.55
CA GLN A 149 16.52 7.93 -2.37
C GLN A 149 15.90 9.29 -2.71
N LYS A 150 16.33 9.91 -3.82
CA LYS A 150 15.77 11.20 -4.28
C LYS A 150 14.28 11.07 -4.62
N VAL A 151 13.87 9.98 -5.26
CA VAL A 151 12.45 9.72 -5.57
C VAL A 151 11.64 9.55 -4.29
N VAL A 152 12.14 8.76 -3.33
CA VAL A 152 11.48 8.55 -2.04
C VAL A 152 11.34 9.86 -1.27
N ALA A 153 12.42 10.64 -1.16
CA ALA A 153 12.39 11.94 -0.48
C ALA A 153 11.38 12.91 -1.12
N LEU A 154 11.33 12.96 -2.45
CA LEU A 154 10.34 13.79 -3.18
C LEU A 154 8.91 13.33 -2.88
N GLN A 155 8.66 12.03 -2.85
CA GLN A 155 7.34 11.48 -2.54
C GLN A 155 6.92 11.77 -1.09
N GLU A 156 7.83 11.68 -0.13
CA GLU A 156 7.56 12.01 1.27
C GLU A 156 7.22 13.49 1.44
N LEU A 157 7.96 14.38 0.77
CA LEU A 157 7.65 15.81 0.75
C LEU A 157 6.28 16.09 0.13
N TYR A 158 5.96 15.45 -0.98
CA TYR A 158 4.65 15.58 -1.64
C TYR A 158 3.50 15.14 -0.72
N PHE A 159 3.61 13.99 -0.07
CA PHE A 159 2.58 13.54 0.87
C PHE A 159 2.45 14.45 2.08
N LYS A 160 3.56 14.97 2.59
CA LYS A 160 3.54 15.95 3.69
C LYS A 160 2.83 17.25 3.27
N ASP A 161 3.08 17.73 2.06
CA ASP A 161 2.40 18.90 1.49
C ASP A 161 0.89 18.68 1.38
N ILE A 162 0.45 17.53 0.87
CA ILE A 162 -0.97 17.15 0.83
C ILE A 162 -1.59 17.17 2.22
N GLN A 163 -0.95 16.55 3.21
CA GLN A 163 -1.46 16.51 4.59
C GLN A 163 -1.63 17.90 5.19
N ILE A 164 -0.64 18.79 4.97
CA ILE A 164 -0.71 20.18 5.44
C ILE A 164 -1.83 20.94 4.72
N THR A 165 -1.98 20.75 3.42
CA THR A 165 -3.02 21.39 2.61
C THR A 165 -4.41 20.94 3.05
N ASP A 166 -4.62 19.66 3.29
CA ASP A 166 -5.89 19.12 3.79
C ASP A 166 -6.23 19.65 5.19
N ALA A 167 -5.23 19.73 6.08
CA ALA A 167 -5.42 20.33 7.40
C ALA A 167 -5.82 21.81 7.29
N LEU A 168 -5.15 22.56 6.41
CA LEU A 168 -5.47 23.98 6.16
C LEU A 168 -6.89 24.15 5.62
N ILE A 169 -7.32 23.30 4.69
CA ILE A 169 -8.68 23.35 4.15
C ILE A 169 -9.70 23.13 5.27
N ARG A 170 -9.50 22.12 6.13
CA ARG A 170 -10.39 21.84 7.28
C ARG A 170 -10.49 23.03 8.24
N GLU A 171 -9.35 23.66 8.58
CA GLU A 171 -9.36 24.83 9.47
C GLU A 171 -10.06 26.04 8.83
N LYS A 172 -9.88 26.27 7.53
CA LYS A 172 -10.63 27.33 6.79
C LYS A 172 -12.12 27.07 6.81
N GLN A 173 -12.56 25.83 6.60
CA GLN A 173 -13.98 25.46 6.67
C GLN A 173 -14.56 25.71 8.06
N LYS A 174 -13.85 25.30 9.11
CA LYS A 174 -14.26 25.51 10.51
C LYS A 174 -14.34 27.00 10.86
N LEU A 175 -13.36 27.79 10.43
CA LEU A 175 -13.38 29.25 10.60
C LEU A 175 -14.59 29.88 9.92
N PHE A 176 -14.86 29.50 8.66
CA PHE A 176 -16.02 29.99 7.92
C PHE A 176 -17.34 29.68 8.64
N GLN A 177 -17.54 28.42 9.03
CA GLN A 177 -18.74 28.01 9.78
C GLN A 177 -18.91 28.77 11.11
N THR A 178 -17.79 28.94 11.86
CA THR A 178 -17.80 29.68 13.12
C THR A 178 -18.16 31.15 12.90
N THR A 179 -17.63 31.78 11.84
CA THR A 179 -17.91 33.17 11.51
C THR A 179 -19.39 33.37 11.15
N ILE A 180 -19.92 32.52 10.28
CA ILE A 180 -21.35 32.58 9.92
C ILE A 180 -22.24 32.37 11.15
N SER A 181 -21.94 31.40 11.99
CA SER A 181 -22.70 31.15 13.24
C SER A 181 -22.70 32.34 14.19
N LYS A 182 -21.65 33.20 14.18
CA LYS A 182 -21.61 34.43 14.97
C LYS A 182 -22.44 35.56 14.36
N ILE A 183 -22.55 35.62 13.04
CA ILE A 183 -23.28 36.66 12.31
C ILE A 183 -24.80 36.41 12.37
N ILE A 184 -25.21 35.14 12.38
CA ILE A 184 -26.66 34.76 12.36
C ILE A 184 -27.28 34.79 13.77
N LYS A 185 -26.45 34.84 14.82
CA LYS A 185 -26.92 35.03 16.22
C LYS A 185 -27.24 36.47 16.51
#